data_617d9aeee304f8120f9860745c153545
#
_entry.id   617d9aeee304f8120f9860745c153545
#
_cell.length_a   1.000
_cell.length_b   1.000
_cell.length_c   1.000
_cell.angle_alpha   90.00
_cell.angle_beta   90.00
_cell.angle_gamma   90.00
#
_symmetry.space_group_name_H-M   'P 1'
#
loop_
_entity.id
_entity.type
_entity.pdbx_description
1 polymer ?
#
loop_
_entity_poly.entity_id
_entity_poly.type
_entity_poly.pdbx_seq_one_letter_code
_entity_poly.pdbx_strand_id
1 'polypeptide(L)'
;MELNSVLKNSFEVDDAIDHLRSLGLFPHHDRVKSWDTRKMIDTINGADRNSFILDVGCNDSPILPMLRRLGFKNLYGCDLFLNTITYPALMKIVHSFYKRNYKPIIETYENKIFAISIQDLEKTNFQNNMFDYITSLSVIEHGVNIQNYFKEMNRILKKGGMLLTSSDYWPNKLVNKIISKDIRKMSPNNVFSKEEIEKDVIKAAEHNGFTLTKSIDFTYEDKVVHWKGGRNYTFIFFALKKE
;
A
#
# COMPACT_ATOMS: atom_id res chain seq x y z
N MET A 1 2.31 -0.60 -19.62
CA MET A 1 1.81 -1.53 -18.55
C MET A 1 0.35 -1.22 -18.27
N GLU A 2 -0.49 -2.24 -18.20
CA GLU A 2 -1.92 -2.10 -17.87
C GLU A 2 -2.05 -1.60 -16.42
N LEU A 3 -2.92 -0.61 -16.14
CA LEU A 3 -3.00 -0.03 -14.80
C LEU A 3 -3.49 -1.06 -13.79
N ASN A 4 -4.71 -1.60 -14.01
CA ASN A 4 -5.29 -2.60 -13.11
C ASN A 4 -4.96 -4.00 -13.64
N SER A 5 -4.07 -4.71 -12.99
CA SER A 5 -3.64 -6.03 -13.47
C SER A 5 -3.00 -6.87 -12.37
N VAL A 6 -2.84 -8.14 -12.67
CA VAL A 6 -2.00 -9.08 -11.95
C VAL A 6 -0.56 -8.98 -12.46
N LEU A 7 0.44 -9.18 -11.61
CA LEU A 7 1.83 -9.36 -12.01
C LEU A 7 1.96 -10.70 -12.76
N LYS A 8 2.32 -10.63 -14.04
CA LYS A 8 2.29 -11.80 -14.93
C LYS A 8 3.50 -12.71 -14.77
N ASN A 9 4.69 -12.13 -14.75
CA ASN A 9 5.95 -12.87 -14.74
C ASN A 9 7.10 -12.02 -14.19
N SER A 10 8.30 -12.61 -14.06
CA SER A 10 9.48 -11.94 -13.55
C SER A 10 10.03 -10.83 -14.47
N PHE A 11 9.75 -10.87 -15.78
CA PHE A 11 10.19 -9.82 -16.70
C PHE A 11 9.51 -8.48 -16.41
N GLU A 12 8.23 -8.49 -15.96
CA GLU A 12 7.57 -7.26 -15.53
C GLU A 12 8.24 -6.64 -14.29
N VAL A 13 8.83 -7.47 -13.43
CA VAL A 13 9.60 -6.99 -12.26
C VAL A 13 10.90 -6.33 -12.70
N ASP A 14 11.62 -6.95 -13.65
CA ASP A 14 12.87 -6.37 -14.19
C ASP A 14 12.61 -5.04 -14.90
N ASP A 15 11.57 -5.00 -15.75
CA ASP A 15 11.14 -3.78 -16.43
C ASP A 15 10.73 -2.68 -15.43
N ALA A 16 10.07 -3.04 -14.32
CA ALA A 16 9.72 -2.10 -13.28
C ALA A 16 10.97 -1.52 -12.58
N ILE A 17 11.96 -2.37 -12.29
CA ILE A 17 13.24 -1.95 -11.68
C ILE A 17 13.98 -0.97 -12.60
N ASP A 18 14.10 -1.30 -13.87
CA ASP A 18 14.83 -0.46 -14.83
C ASP A 18 14.10 0.86 -15.07
N HIS A 19 12.76 0.84 -15.10
CA HIS A 19 11.97 2.05 -15.18
C HIS A 19 12.15 2.96 -13.94
N LEU A 20 12.07 2.43 -12.72
CA LEU A 20 12.31 3.21 -11.51
C LEU A 20 13.72 3.83 -11.52
N ARG A 21 14.73 3.07 -11.93
CA ARG A 21 16.11 3.58 -12.11
C ARG A 21 16.20 4.70 -13.12
N SER A 22 15.49 4.61 -14.25
CA SER A 22 15.46 5.66 -15.27
C SER A 22 14.88 6.99 -14.75
N LEU A 23 13.99 6.92 -13.75
CA LEU A 23 13.48 8.09 -13.02
C LEU A 23 14.43 8.59 -11.93
N GLY A 24 15.60 7.99 -11.76
CA GLY A 24 16.54 8.28 -10.68
C GLY A 24 16.09 7.78 -9.32
N LEU A 25 15.16 6.81 -9.28
CA LEU A 25 14.66 6.18 -8.07
C LEU A 25 15.36 4.84 -7.82
N PHE A 26 15.30 4.32 -6.59
CA PHE A 26 15.80 2.97 -6.29
C PHE A 26 14.64 1.97 -6.32
N PRO A 27 14.90 0.70 -6.72
CA PRO A 27 13.92 -0.35 -6.62
C PRO A 27 13.57 -0.63 -5.15
N HIS A 28 12.43 -1.27 -4.92
CA HIS A 28 12.06 -1.77 -3.60
C HIS A 28 13.12 -2.78 -3.10
N HIS A 29 13.39 -2.80 -1.77
CA HIS A 29 14.35 -3.77 -1.18
C HIS A 29 13.91 -5.22 -1.38
N ASP A 30 12.60 -5.51 -1.34
CA ASP A 30 12.03 -6.73 -1.91
C ASP A 30 11.82 -6.50 -3.42
N ARG A 31 12.70 -7.12 -4.21
CA ARG A 31 12.77 -6.92 -5.66
C ARG A 31 11.40 -7.03 -6.35
N VAL A 32 10.58 -8.00 -5.96
CA VAL A 32 9.29 -8.28 -6.61
C VAL A 32 8.31 -7.13 -6.39
N LYS A 33 8.34 -6.48 -5.24
CA LYS A 33 7.50 -5.29 -4.93
C LYS A 33 7.89 -4.02 -5.71
N SER A 34 8.93 -4.06 -6.53
CA SER A 34 9.22 -2.97 -7.46
C SER A 34 8.15 -2.82 -8.53
N TRP A 35 7.43 -3.89 -8.84
CA TRP A 35 6.36 -3.87 -9.83
C TRP A 35 5.15 -3.01 -9.40
N ASP A 36 4.60 -3.26 -8.23
CA ASP A 36 3.48 -2.49 -7.69
C ASP A 36 3.91 -1.09 -7.23
N THR A 37 5.11 -0.95 -6.70
CA THR A 37 5.74 0.36 -6.42
C THR A 37 5.79 1.23 -7.68
N ARG A 38 6.26 0.69 -8.82
CA ARG A 38 6.26 1.41 -10.10
C ARG A 38 4.86 1.87 -10.49
N LYS A 39 3.85 1.00 -10.41
CA LYS A 39 2.46 1.36 -10.77
C LYS A 39 1.94 2.53 -9.93
N MET A 40 2.22 2.55 -8.63
CA MET A 40 1.88 3.66 -7.75
C MET A 40 2.60 4.95 -8.15
N ILE A 41 3.91 4.88 -8.36
CA ILE A 41 4.73 6.03 -8.77
C ILE A 41 4.26 6.57 -10.13
N ASP A 42 4.09 5.73 -11.15
CA ASP A 42 3.68 6.17 -12.49
C ASP A 42 2.29 6.83 -12.46
N THR A 43 1.36 6.31 -11.64
CA THR A 43 0.01 6.88 -11.51
C THR A 43 0.06 8.28 -10.90
N ILE A 44 0.95 8.51 -9.94
CA ILE A 44 1.05 9.79 -9.21
C ILE A 44 1.99 10.77 -9.90
N ASN A 45 2.99 10.31 -10.66
CA ASN A 45 4.08 11.15 -11.17
C ASN A 45 3.63 12.33 -12.05
N GLY A 46 2.48 12.20 -12.73
CA GLY A 46 1.88 13.29 -13.53
C GLY A 46 1.08 14.33 -12.72
N ALA A 47 0.89 14.13 -11.42
CA ALA A 47 0.08 15.01 -10.57
C ALA A 47 0.82 16.30 -10.17
N ASP A 48 0.04 17.29 -9.66
CA ASP A 48 0.58 18.50 -9.05
C ASP A 48 1.49 18.13 -7.87
N ARG A 49 2.69 18.70 -7.83
CA ARG A 49 3.68 18.49 -6.76
C ARG A 49 3.22 18.99 -5.38
N ASN A 50 2.16 19.76 -5.33
CA ASN A 50 1.48 20.18 -4.09
C ASN A 50 0.31 19.25 -3.70
N SER A 51 0.05 18.17 -4.44
CA SER A 51 -0.97 17.18 -4.06
C SER A 51 -0.65 16.59 -2.68
N PHE A 52 -1.71 16.36 -1.90
CA PHE A 52 -1.64 15.70 -0.59
C PHE A 52 -1.69 14.20 -0.81
N ILE A 53 -0.64 13.49 -0.41
CA ILE A 53 -0.49 12.06 -0.64
C ILE A 53 -0.30 11.34 0.69
N LEU A 54 -1.08 10.30 0.93
CA LEU A 54 -0.96 9.43 2.09
C LEU A 54 -0.49 8.04 1.66
N ASP A 55 0.51 7.51 2.34
CA ASP A 55 0.90 6.10 2.24
C ASP A 55 0.41 5.37 3.50
N VAL A 56 -0.57 4.46 3.35
CA VAL A 56 -1.10 3.66 4.45
C VAL A 56 -0.34 2.33 4.52
N GLY A 57 -0.03 1.87 5.74
CA GLY A 57 0.89 0.75 5.92
C GLY A 57 2.32 1.14 5.52
N CYS A 58 2.72 2.39 5.81
CA CYS A 58 3.95 2.98 5.30
C CYS A 58 5.24 2.42 5.91
N ASN A 59 5.14 1.50 6.87
CA ASN A 59 6.30 0.85 7.46
C ASN A 59 7.05 0.04 6.40
N ASP A 60 8.33 0.32 6.23
CA ASP A 60 9.20 -0.26 5.19
C ASP A 60 8.79 0.06 3.72
N SER A 61 7.80 0.91 3.49
CA SER A 61 7.40 1.35 2.15
C SER A 61 8.36 2.40 1.59
N PRO A 62 8.82 2.27 0.33
CA PRO A 62 9.69 3.26 -0.31
C PRO A 62 8.90 4.41 -0.97
N ILE A 63 7.58 4.40 -0.93
CA ILE A 63 6.72 5.33 -1.70
C ILE A 63 6.98 6.78 -1.32
N LEU A 64 6.96 7.12 -0.03
CA LEU A 64 7.15 8.50 0.41
C LEU A 64 8.53 9.06 0.05
N PRO A 65 9.67 8.36 0.30
CA PRO A 65 10.98 8.80 -0.15
C PRO A 65 11.07 8.99 -1.68
N MET A 66 10.47 8.09 -2.47
CA MET A 66 10.45 8.19 -3.92
C MET A 66 9.66 9.40 -4.39
N LEU A 67 8.45 9.61 -3.88
CA LEU A 67 7.62 10.78 -4.21
C LEU A 67 8.32 12.08 -3.81
N ARG A 68 9.01 12.10 -2.67
CA ARG A 68 9.79 13.26 -2.26
C ARG A 68 10.91 13.57 -3.25
N ARG A 69 11.61 12.55 -3.73
CA ARG A 69 12.66 12.69 -4.75
C ARG A 69 12.12 13.22 -6.06
N LEU A 70 10.87 12.88 -6.41
CA LEU A 70 10.15 13.42 -7.55
C LEU A 70 9.61 14.84 -7.33
N GLY A 71 9.82 15.45 -6.15
CA GLY A 71 9.47 16.84 -5.85
C GLY A 71 8.10 17.05 -5.18
N PHE A 72 7.38 15.99 -4.79
CA PHE A 72 6.15 16.14 -4.03
C PHE A 72 6.41 16.69 -2.62
N LYS A 73 5.53 17.58 -2.15
CA LYS A 73 5.76 18.35 -0.92
C LYS A 73 4.92 17.88 0.27
N ASN A 74 3.66 17.51 0.04
CA ASN A 74 2.69 17.18 1.09
C ASN A 74 2.55 15.66 1.21
N LEU A 75 3.50 15.05 1.90
CA LEU A 75 3.64 13.61 2.04
C LEU A 75 3.35 13.17 3.46
N TYR A 76 2.42 12.24 3.60
CA TYR A 76 1.92 11.70 4.86
C TYR A 76 2.06 10.19 4.85
N GLY A 77 2.33 9.61 6.01
CA GLY A 77 2.35 8.17 6.19
C GLY A 77 1.63 7.76 7.46
N CYS A 78 1.02 6.59 7.46
CA CYS A 78 0.51 5.99 8.67
C CYS A 78 0.63 4.47 8.67
N ASP A 79 0.77 3.90 9.86
CA ASP A 79 0.81 2.47 10.09
C ASP A 79 0.27 2.17 11.49
N LEU A 80 -0.18 0.94 11.72
CA LEU A 80 -0.57 0.48 13.05
C LEU A 80 0.65 0.30 13.96
N PHE A 81 1.79 -0.05 13.37
CA PHE A 81 3.09 -0.22 14.05
C PHE A 81 4.20 0.39 13.21
N LEU A 82 4.99 1.26 13.81
CA LEU A 82 6.21 1.77 13.18
C LEU A 82 7.41 0.93 13.65
N ASN A 83 8.16 0.38 12.70
CA ASN A 83 9.32 -0.44 13.01
C ASN A 83 10.41 0.42 13.66
N THR A 84 10.81 0.05 14.89
CA THR A 84 11.80 0.78 15.67
C THR A 84 13.24 0.65 15.14
N ILE A 85 13.49 -0.20 14.14
CA ILE A 85 14.80 -0.35 13.51
C ILE A 85 15.06 0.79 12.52
N THR A 86 14.01 1.25 11.85
CA THR A 86 14.07 2.36 10.87
C THR A 86 14.11 3.73 11.56
N TYR A 87 13.75 3.79 12.86
CA TYR A 87 13.65 5.03 13.62
C TYR A 87 14.61 5.07 14.83
N PRO A 88 15.31 6.20 15.10
CA PRO A 88 16.24 6.34 16.21
C PRO A 88 15.60 6.04 17.59
N ALA A 89 16.43 5.68 18.58
CA ALA A 89 15.99 5.30 19.94
C ALA A 89 15.06 6.32 20.62
N LEU A 90 15.14 7.60 20.25
CA LEU A 90 14.26 8.67 20.72
C LEU A 90 12.79 8.39 20.37
N MET A 91 12.53 7.76 19.24
CA MET A 91 11.18 7.43 18.77
C MET A 91 10.52 6.30 19.59
N LYS A 92 11.28 5.44 20.25
CA LYS A 92 10.71 4.42 21.17
C LYS A 92 9.99 5.06 22.36
N ILE A 93 10.52 6.17 22.87
CA ILE A 93 9.94 6.93 23.99
C ILE A 93 8.69 7.66 23.49
N VAL A 94 8.79 8.31 22.34
CA VAL A 94 7.68 9.02 21.70
C VAL A 94 6.54 8.05 21.37
N HIS A 95 6.83 6.86 20.86
CA HIS A 95 5.86 5.81 20.56
C HIS A 95 5.01 5.40 21.78
N SER A 96 5.59 5.28 22.97
CA SER A 96 4.82 4.93 24.18
C SER A 96 3.87 6.05 24.65
N PHE A 97 4.23 7.31 24.41
CA PHE A 97 3.40 8.48 24.73
C PHE A 97 2.31 8.74 23.69
N TYR A 98 2.57 8.48 22.41
CA TYR A 98 1.63 8.78 21.31
C TYR A 98 0.56 7.73 21.08
N LYS A 99 0.72 6.52 21.60
CA LYS A 99 -0.31 5.45 21.54
C LYS A 99 -1.70 5.90 22.03
N ARG A 100 -1.76 6.97 22.82
CA ARG A 100 -3.00 7.55 23.37
C ARG A 100 -3.56 8.73 22.58
N ASN A 101 -2.81 9.44 21.74
CA ASN A 101 -3.22 10.74 21.20
C ASN A 101 -3.05 10.91 19.69
N TYR A 102 -2.63 9.88 18.93
CA TYR A 102 -2.51 9.88 17.46
C TYR A 102 -1.99 11.20 16.85
N LYS A 103 -1.01 11.84 17.49
CA LYS A 103 -0.41 13.06 16.94
C LYS A 103 0.56 12.70 15.83
N PRO A 104 0.61 13.47 14.72
CA PRO A 104 1.57 13.22 13.67
C PRO A 104 2.99 13.31 14.21
N ILE A 105 3.82 12.33 13.89
CA ILE A 105 5.25 12.33 14.13
C ILE A 105 5.87 12.95 12.89
N ILE A 106 6.55 14.09 13.07
CA ILE A 106 7.28 14.73 11.99
C ILE A 106 8.67 14.11 11.96
N GLU A 107 9.00 13.44 10.87
CA GLU A 107 10.30 12.85 10.67
C GLU A 107 11.08 13.58 9.58
N THR A 108 12.36 13.84 9.86
CA THR A 108 13.27 14.47 8.91
C THR A 108 14.24 13.41 8.41
N TYR A 109 14.13 13.02 7.15
CA TYR A 109 15.11 12.17 6.48
C TYR A 109 15.84 12.99 5.43
N GLU A 110 17.16 13.08 5.49
CA GLU A 110 17.97 13.91 4.58
C GLU A 110 17.44 15.36 4.43
N ASN A 111 17.08 16.03 5.52
CA ASN A 111 16.44 17.35 5.52
C ASN A 111 15.06 17.42 4.84
N LYS A 112 14.40 16.29 4.62
CA LYS A 112 13.05 16.19 4.03
C LYS A 112 12.06 15.76 5.10
N ILE A 113 10.93 16.44 5.18
CA ILE A 113 9.92 16.23 6.21
C ILE A 113 8.78 15.38 5.67
N PHE A 114 8.49 14.26 6.34
CA PHE A 114 7.28 13.48 6.18
C PHE A 114 6.45 13.57 7.45
N ALA A 115 5.13 13.70 7.33
CA ALA A 115 4.25 13.59 8.48
C ALA A 115 3.83 12.13 8.65
N ILE A 116 4.49 11.40 9.54
CA ILE A 116 4.18 9.99 9.82
C ILE A 116 3.46 9.87 11.16
N SER A 117 2.43 9.02 11.23
CA SER A 117 1.65 8.81 12.46
C SER A 117 1.27 7.35 12.65
N ILE A 118 1.07 6.96 13.93
CA ILE A 118 0.49 5.65 14.26
C ILE A 118 -1.02 5.80 14.19
N GLN A 119 -1.66 5.05 13.29
CA GLN A 119 -3.09 5.13 13.03
C GLN A 119 -3.66 3.72 12.81
N ASP A 120 -4.89 3.55 13.26
CA ASP A 120 -5.73 2.43 12.82
C ASP A 120 -6.34 2.79 11.45
N LEU A 121 -6.08 1.97 10.44
CA LEU A 121 -6.54 2.22 9.07
C LEU A 121 -8.06 2.10 8.90
N GLU A 122 -8.75 1.51 9.88
CA GLU A 122 -10.21 1.42 9.90
C GLU A 122 -10.86 2.68 10.50
N LYS A 123 -10.08 3.53 11.20
CA LYS A 123 -10.54 4.78 11.83
C LYS A 123 -9.37 5.70 12.11
N THR A 124 -8.95 6.47 11.12
CA THR A 124 -7.85 7.43 11.27
C THR A 124 -8.32 8.77 11.87
N ASN A 125 -7.36 9.59 12.30
CA ASN A 125 -7.61 10.95 12.79
C ASN A 125 -7.40 12.02 11.69
N PHE A 126 -7.24 11.64 10.44
CA PHE A 126 -7.16 12.59 9.34
C PHE A 126 -8.49 13.29 9.08
N GLN A 127 -8.42 14.49 8.54
CA GLN A 127 -9.61 15.26 8.17
C GLN A 127 -10.33 14.64 6.96
N ASN A 128 -11.65 14.90 6.84
CA ASN A 128 -12.39 14.49 5.67
C ASN A 128 -11.84 15.19 4.41
N ASN A 129 -11.81 14.48 3.29
CA ASN A 129 -11.42 15.03 1.99
C ASN A 129 -10.04 15.73 2.02
N MET A 130 -9.08 15.14 2.72
CA MET A 130 -7.74 15.70 2.88
C MET A 130 -6.80 15.33 1.73
N PHE A 131 -6.84 14.09 1.25
CA PHE A 131 -5.85 13.54 0.33
C PHE A 131 -6.32 13.51 -1.12
N ASP A 132 -5.41 13.79 -2.04
CA ASP A 132 -5.61 13.63 -3.48
C ASP A 132 -5.33 12.18 -3.91
N TYR A 133 -4.32 11.56 -3.28
CA TYR A 133 -3.92 10.17 -3.52
C TYR A 133 -3.68 9.45 -2.19
N ILE A 134 -4.06 8.18 -2.15
CA ILE A 134 -3.71 7.25 -1.08
C ILE A 134 -3.05 6.04 -1.73
N THR A 135 -1.87 5.65 -1.23
CA THR A 135 -1.18 4.41 -1.61
C THR A 135 -1.32 3.37 -0.51
N SER A 136 -1.50 2.12 -0.89
CA SER A 136 -1.70 0.97 -0.01
C SER A 136 -0.94 -0.23 -0.56
N LEU A 137 0.35 -0.32 -0.23
CA LEU A 137 1.27 -1.32 -0.73
C LEU A 137 1.24 -2.57 0.14
N SER A 138 0.55 -3.62 -0.29
CA SER A 138 0.43 -4.90 0.45
C SER A 138 -0.07 -4.70 1.89
N VAL A 139 -1.27 -4.19 2.06
CA VAL A 139 -1.84 -3.85 3.38
C VAL A 139 -3.09 -4.65 3.69
N ILE A 140 -4.02 -4.74 2.74
CA ILE A 140 -5.36 -5.27 2.99
C ILE A 140 -5.36 -6.78 3.29
N GLU A 141 -4.34 -7.51 2.89
CA GLU A 141 -4.12 -8.93 3.18
C GLU A 141 -3.73 -9.20 4.65
N HIS A 142 -3.37 -8.19 5.43
CA HIS A 142 -2.94 -8.32 6.82
C HIS A 142 -4.08 -8.31 7.85
N GLY A 143 -5.30 -8.63 7.42
CA GLY A 143 -6.43 -8.81 8.34
C GLY A 143 -7.18 -7.53 8.67
N VAL A 144 -7.10 -6.52 7.83
CA VAL A 144 -7.90 -5.30 7.91
C VAL A 144 -9.37 -5.64 7.64
N ASN A 145 -10.29 -5.05 8.39
CA ASN A 145 -11.71 -5.13 8.05
C ASN A 145 -11.98 -4.32 6.77
N ILE A 146 -12.20 -5.01 5.67
CA ILE A 146 -12.30 -4.44 4.32
C ILE A 146 -13.39 -3.36 4.22
N GLN A 147 -14.55 -3.56 4.85
CA GLN A 147 -15.65 -2.57 4.82
C GLN A 147 -15.27 -1.29 5.57
N ASN A 148 -14.73 -1.41 6.78
CA ASN A 148 -14.29 -0.27 7.57
C ASN A 148 -13.14 0.47 6.89
N TYR A 149 -12.19 -0.27 6.32
CA TYR A 149 -11.06 0.28 5.58
C TYR A 149 -11.54 1.16 4.42
N PHE A 150 -12.38 0.63 3.50
CA PHE A 150 -12.84 1.44 2.37
C PHE A 150 -13.72 2.61 2.80
N LYS A 151 -14.54 2.46 3.83
CA LYS A 151 -15.31 3.57 4.42
C LYS A 151 -14.38 4.68 4.90
N GLU A 152 -13.31 4.33 5.59
CA GLU A 152 -12.35 5.30 6.11
C GLU A 152 -11.52 5.94 4.98
N MET A 153 -11.02 5.14 4.03
CA MET A 153 -10.28 5.66 2.87
C MET A 153 -11.14 6.62 2.05
N ASN A 154 -12.44 6.31 1.86
CA ASN A 154 -13.36 7.22 1.21
C ASN A 154 -13.53 8.53 2.00
N ARG A 155 -13.69 8.45 3.31
CA ARG A 155 -13.86 9.63 4.16
C ARG A 155 -12.70 10.64 4.01
N ILE A 156 -11.47 10.15 4.03
CA ILE A 156 -10.26 10.99 4.01
C ILE A 156 -9.80 11.39 2.62
N LEU A 157 -10.20 10.67 1.57
CA LEU A 157 -9.88 11.00 0.18
C LEU A 157 -10.78 12.12 -0.33
N LYS A 158 -10.26 13.03 -1.15
CA LYS A 158 -11.03 14.05 -1.86
C LYS A 158 -11.93 13.41 -2.91
N LYS A 159 -13.03 14.06 -3.26
CA LYS A 159 -13.83 13.69 -4.43
C LYS A 159 -12.96 13.72 -5.68
N GLY A 160 -13.01 12.66 -6.48
CA GLY A 160 -12.16 12.46 -7.66
C GLY A 160 -10.73 12.01 -7.34
N GLY A 161 -10.35 11.92 -6.06
CA GLY A 161 -9.06 11.38 -5.62
C GLY A 161 -8.96 9.87 -5.86
N MET A 162 -7.75 9.33 -5.78
CA MET A 162 -7.45 7.94 -6.12
C MET A 162 -6.87 7.16 -4.94
N LEU A 163 -7.37 5.94 -4.72
CA LEU A 163 -6.79 4.94 -3.86
C LEU A 163 -6.10 3.88 -4.72
N LEU A 164 -4.79 3.73 -4.55
CA LEU A 164 -3.93 2.81 -5.29
C LEU A 164 -3.57 1.64 -4.37
N THR A 165 -4.05 0.45 -4.68
CA THR A 165 -3.91 -0.72 -3.80
C THR A 165 -3.22 -1.86 -4.51
N SER A 166 -2.25 -2.48 -3.84
CA SER A 166 -1.73 -3.79 -4.21
C SER A 166 -1.92 -4.80 -3.09
N SER A 167 -1.97 -6.07 -3.43
CA SER A 167 -2.12 -7.15 -2.46
C SER A 167 -1.58 -8.47 -3.00
N ASP A 168 -1.35 -9.42 -2.07
CA ASP A 168 -1.04 -10.81 -2.39
C ASP A 168 -2.24 -11.46 -3.11
N TYR A 169 -1.97 -12.13 -4.24
CA TYR A 169 -3.01 -12.67 -5.11
C TYR A 169 -2.65 -14.05 -5.68
N TRP A 170 -3.65 -14.92 -5.77
CA TRP A 170 -3.61 -16.13 -6.59
C TRP A 170 -5.02 -16.47 -7.07
N PRO A 171 -5.21 -16.91 -8.35
CA PRO A 171 -6.57 -17.12 -8.89
C PRO A 171 -7.47 -18.02 -8.06
N ASN A 172 -6.91 -19.09 -7.50
CA ASN A 172 -7.62 -20.03 -6.65
C ASN A 172 -7.26 -19.82 -5.18
N LYS A 173 -8.20 -20.02 -4.26
CA LYS A 173 -7.92 -19.90 -2.84
C LYS A 173 -6.76 -20.82 -2.41
N LEU A 174 -5.73 -20.24 -1.83
CA LEU A 174 -4.65 -20.99 -1.22
C LEU A 174 -5.05 -21.36 0.21
N VAL A 175 -5.11 -22.67 0.48
CA VAL A 175 -5.40 -23.16 1.83
C VAL A 175 -4.18 -22.91 2.71
N ASN A 176 -4.35 -22.11 3.73
CA ASN A 176 -3.31 -21.84 4.73
C ASN A 176 -3.14 -23.07 5.62
N LYS A 177 -2.08 -23.85 5.45
CA LYS A 177 -1.64 -24.74 6.52
C LYS A 177 -1.08 -23.86 7.64
N ILE A 178 -1.81 -23.75 8.74
CA ILE A 178 -1.40 -23.00 9.93
C ILE A 178 -0.08 -23.57 10.42
N ILE A 179 1.00 -22.85 10.31
CA ILE A 179 2.35 -23.34 10.65
C ILE A 179 2.86 -22.78 11.98
N SER A 180 2.13 -21.92 12.70
CA SER A 180 2.64 -21.40 13.97
C SER A 180 1.55 -21.17 15.01
N LYS A 181 1.79 -21.72 16.23
CA LYS A 181 1.03 -21.43 17.45
C LYS A 181 1.40 -20.08 18.09
N ASP A 182 2.31 -19.33 17.51
CA ASP A 182 2.79 -18.08 18.08
C ASP A 182 2.01 -16.89 17.48
N ILE A 183 0.98 -16.47 18.21
CA ILE A 183 0.06 -15.38 17.87
C ILE A 183 0.79 -14.02 17.70
N ARG A 184 2.02 -13.91 18.19
CA ARG A 184 2.85 -12.69 18.06
C ARG A 184 3.64 -12.60 16.76
N LYS A 185 3.67 -13.67 15.98
CA LYS A 185 4.33 -13.70 14.66
C LYS A 185 3.28 -13.66 13.57
N MET A 186 2.93 -12.45 13.17
CA MET A 186 2.18 -12.05 11.98
C MET A 186 0.86 -12.82 11.76
N SER A 187 -0.23 -12.05 11.69
CA SER A 187 -1.46 -12.50 11.03
C SER A 187 -1.08 -13.22 9.73
N PRO A 188 -1.61 -14.43 9.46
CA PRO A 188 -1.30 -15.10 8.21
C PRO A 188 -1.77 -14.19 7.08
N ASN A 189 -0.83 -13.72 6.23
CA ASN A 189 -1.17 -12.94 5.06
C ASN A 189 -2.24 -13.71 4.29
N ASN A 190 -3.34 -13.04 4.02
CA ASN A 190 -4.39 -13.60 3.19
C ASN A 190 -4.00 -13.41 1.73
N VAL A 191 -3.68 -14.48 1.02
CA VAL A 191 -3.56 -14.43 -0.44
C VAL A 191 -4.97 -14.46 -1.00
N PHE A 192 -5.44 -13.33 -1.53
CA PHE A 192 -6.79 -13.21 -2.08
C PHE A 192 -6.93 -14.04 -3.35
N SER A 193 -8.04 -14.77 -3.45
CA SER A 193 -8.47 -15.40 -4.71
C SER A 193 -9.12 -14.37 -5.63
N LYS A 194 -9.29 -14.74 -6.92
CA LYS A 194 -10.04 -13.91 -7.85
C LYS A 194 -11.46 -13.62 -7.34
N GLU A 195 -12.13 -14.62 -6.82
CA GLU A 195 -13.49 -14.49 -6.29
C GLU A 195 -13.53 -13.51 -5.11
N GLU A 196 -12.57 -13.58 -4.17
CA GLU A 196 -12.49 -12.65 -3.05
C GLU A 196 -12.18 -11.22 -3.50
N ILE A 197 -11.28 -11.05 -4.49
CA ILE A 197 -11.04 -9.71 -5.05
C ILE A 197 -12.33 -9.13 -5.65
N GLU A 198 -13.04 -9.90 -6.48
CA GLU A 198 -14.24 -9.41 -7.16
C GLU A 198 -15.42 -9.22 -6.21
N LYS A 199 -15.69 -10.19 -5.32
CA LYS A 199 -16.91 -10.22 -4.49
C LYS A 199 -16.76 -9.53 -3.15
N ASP A 200 -15.58 -9.58 -2.53
CA ASP A 200 -15.38 -9.04 -1.19
C ASP A 200 -14.65 -7.68 -1.25
N VAL A 201 -13.56 -7.58 -2.01
CA VAL A 201 -12.75 -6.36 -2.02
C VAL A 201 -13.36 -5.28 -2.91
N ILE A 202 -13.59 -5.58 -4.20
CA ILE A 202 -14.10 -4.57 -5.16
C ILE A 202 -15.53 -4.17 -4.82
N LYS A 203 -16.41 -5.12 -4.48
CA LYS A 203 -17.77 -4.76 -4.06
C LYS A 203 -17.81 -3.94 -2.77
N ALA A 204 -16.92 -4.21 -1.81
CA ALA A 204 -16.83 -3.38 -0.62
C ALA A 204 -16.38 -1.95 -0.97
N ALA A 205 -15.44 -1.80 -1.90
CA ALA A 205 -15.01 -0.50 -2.38
C ALA A 205 -16.18 0.24 -3.08
N GLU A 206 -16.91 -0.43 -3.96
CA GLU A 206 -18.08 0.12 -4.66
C GLU A 206 -19.17 0.58 -3.68
N HIS A 207 -19.52 -0.26 -2.69
CA HIS A 207 -20.49 0.10 -1.64
C HIS A 207 -20.05 1.31 -0.82
N ASN A 208 -18.76 1.57 -0.75
CA ASN A 208 -18.20 2.73 -0.04
C ASN A 208 -17.86 3.90 -0.98
N GLY A 209 -18.46 3.98 -2.18
CA GLY A 209 -18.37 5.13 -3.07
C GLY A 209 -17.09 5.22 -3.89
N PHE A 210 -16.48 4.09 -4.19
CA PHE A 210 -15.37 3.99 -5.14
C PHE A 210 -15.81 3.34 -6.45
N THR A 211 -15.11 3.67 -7.52
CA THR A 211 -15.20 2.97 -8.80
C THR A 211 -13.82 2.52 -9.26
N LEU A 212 -13.74 1.36 -9.89
CA LEU A 212 -12.52 0.95 -10.59
C LEU A 212 -12.24 1.91 -11.75
N THR A 213 -11.00 2.37 -11.87
CA THR A 213 -10.59 3.25 -12.99
C THR A 213 -10.63 2.53 -14.34
N LYS A 214 -10.41 1.23 -14.35
CA LYS A 214 -10.52 0.29 -15.49
C LYS A 214 -10.79 -1.11 -14.96
N SER A 215 -11.26 -2.01 -15.84
CA SER A 215 -11.33 -3.46 -15.53
C SER A 215 -9.96 -4.01 -15.13
N ILE A 216 -9.97 -5.06 -14.32
CA ILE A 216 -8.73 -5.74 -13.89
C ILE A 216 -8.38 -6.80 -14.93
N ASP A 217 -7.15 -6.78 -15.44
CA ASP A 217 -6.55 -7.89 -16.20
C ASP A 217 -6.04 -8.95 -15.23
N PHE A 218 -6.76 -10.07 -15.15
CA PHE A 218 -6.42 -11.21 -14.29
C PHE A 218 -5.48 -12.22 -14.96
N THR A 219 -4.95 -11.94 -16.14
CA THR A 219 -4.01 -12.85 -16.79
C THR A 219 -2.69 -12.93 -16.04
N TYR A 220 -2.17 -14.12 -15.88
CA TYR A 220 -0.90 -14.41 -15.25
C TYR A 220 -0.19 -15.55 -16.01
N GLU A 221 1.12 -15.63 -15.87
CA GLU A 221 1.95 -16.66 -16.49
C GLU A 221 2.65 -17.50 -15.41
N ASP A 222 3.20 -16.83 -14.39
CA ASP A 222 4.01 -17.45 -13.35
C ASP A 222 3.63 -17.03 -11.92
N LYS A 223 4.07 -17.85 -10.95
CA LYS A 223 4.06 -17.52 -9.52
C LYS A 223 5.36 -16.79 -9.20
N VAL A 224 5.33 -15.47 -9.28
CA VAL A 224 6.55 -14.66 -9.15
C VAL A 224 7.05 -14.53 -7.70
N VAL A 225 6.14 -14.67 -6.73
CA VAL A 225 6.47 -14.59 -5.31
C VAL A 225 6.67 -15.98 -4.73
N HIS A 226 7.85 -16.22 -4.18
CA HIS A 226 8.23 -17.49 -3.53
C HIS A 226 8.42 -17.25 -2.02
N TRP A 227 7.38 -17.52 -1.24
CA TRP A 227 7.45 -17.32 0.21
C TRP A 227 8.09 -18.51 0.93
N LYS A 228 8.86 -18.23 1.99
CA LYS A 228 9.55 -19.23 2.84
C LYS A 228 8.60 -20.17 3.58
N GLY A 229 7.61 -20.67 3.12
CA GLY A 229 6.61 -21.59 3.67
C GLY A 229 5.98 -22.44 2.59
N GLY A 230 6.56 -22.41 1.37
CA GLY A 230 6.09 -23.17 0.23
C GLY A 230 4.85 -22.59 -0.44
N ARG A 231 4.47 -21.35 -0.11
CA ARG A 231 3.42 -20.64 -0.83
C ARG A 231 4.05 -19.88 -1.98
N ASN A 232 3.56 -20.18 -3.18
CA ASN A 232 3.92 -19.44 -4.37
C ASN A 232 2.67 -18.76 -4.90
N TYR A 233 2.74 -17.46 -5.13
CA TYR A 233 1.65 -16.60 -5.56
C TYR A 233 2.16 -15.44 -6.41
N THR A 234 1.34 -14.47 -6.71
CA THR A 234 1.73 -13.25 -7.39
C THR A 234 1.06 -12.04 -6.73
N PHE A 235 1.22 -10.86 -7.29
CA PHE A 235 0.56 -9.65 -6.81
C PHE A 235 -0.56 -9.23 -7.75
N ILE A 236 -1.53 -8.52 -7.18
CA ILE A 236 -2.55 -7.79 -7.91
C ILE A 236 -2.45 -6.31 -7.57
N PHE A 237 -2.66 -5.45 -8.54
CA PHE A 237 -2.76 -4.02 -8.38
C PHE A 237 -4.04 -3.49 -9.02
N PHE A 238 -4.73 -2.59 -8.31
CA PHE A 238 -5.89 -1.88 -8.83
C PHE A 238 -5.98 -0.46 -8.26
N ALA A 239 -6.47 0.44 -9.10
CA ALA A 239 -6.70 1.84 -8.79
C ALA A 239 -8.20 2.11 -8.71
N LEU A 240 -8.63 2.70 -7.61
CA LEU A 240 -9.99 3.08 -7.30
C LEU A 240 -10.10 4.60 -7.29
N LYS A 241 -11.18 5.13 -7.83
CA LYS A 241 -11.49 6.58 -7.81
C LYS A 241 -12.69 6.83 -6.92
N LYS A 242 -12.60 7.83 -6.04
CA LYS A 242 -13.74 8.29 -5.24
C LYS A 242 -14.69 9.10 -6.11
N GLU A 243 -15.98 8.75 -6.06
CA GLU A 243 -17.09 9.46 -6.73
C GLU A 243 -17.47 10.81 -6.10
#